data_55a1c70b25679ee04413e8b97fa7f731
#
_entry.id   55a1c70b25679ee04413e8b97fa7f731
#
_cell.length_a   1.000
_cell.length_b   1.000
_cell.length_c   1.000
_cell.angle_alpha   90.00
_cell.angle_beta   90.00
_cell.angle_gamma   90.00
#
_symmetry.space_group_name_H-M   'P 1'
#
loop_
_entity.id
_entity.type
_entity.pdbx_description
1 polymer ?
#
loop_
_entity_poly.entity_id
_entity_poly.type
_entity_poly.pdbx_seq_one_letter_code
_entity_poly.pdbx_strand_id
1 'polypeptide(L)'
;MDWATLVVDVEADDDGKARIALAAELARQFGAMLVGVAARDIVPPVTAPAAGPVIVAALLAAQAKDIQRYLDAAEQQFWAVTGKKNKHVVWRSAIDNPAKMLAREARTADLVVVGRRPESDGTSHSRQADPGDILMQAGRPILVVPPGLSHLDTTRVVIAWRDSREARRAVADALPLLKRAASVLVIEIYNSVSEQENAATAVEAVMGYLSRHGVS
;
A
#
# COMPACT_ATOMS: atom_id res chain seq x y z
N MET A 1 2.95 -20.19 2.40
CA MET A 1 2.97 -19.32 3.60
C MET A 1 1.81 -18.38 3.45
N ASP A 2 1.03 -18.18 4.50
CA ASP A 2 -0.02 -17.16 4.53
C ASP A 2 0.57 -15.87 5.11
N TRP A 3 -0.10 -14.74 4.88
CA TRP A 3 0.31 -13.47 5.47
C TRP A 3 0.00 -13.45 6.97
N ALA A 4 0.98 -13.04 7.77
CA ALA A 4 0.88 -12.93 9.23
C ALA A 4 0.70 -11.48 9.70
N THR A 5 1.16 -10.50 8.91
CA THR A 5 1.09 -9.08 9.26
C THR A 5 0.83 -8.23 8.01
N LEU A 6 -0.20 -7.40 8.07
CA LEU A 6 -0.53 -6.39 7.06
C LEU A 6 -0.32 -4.99 7.64
N VAL A 7 0.30 -4.13 6.85
CA VAL A 7 0.37 -2.69 7.13
C VAL A 7 -0.60 -1.97 6.21
N VAL A 8 -1.40 -1.04 6.74
CA VAL A 8 -2.28 -0.19 5.95
C VAL A 8 -1.97 1.28 6.17
N ASP A 9 -1.79 2.01 5.06
CA ASP A 9 -1.71 3.47 5.08
C ASP A 9 -3.07 4.07 5.38
N VAL A 10 -3.14 4.90 6.42
CA VAL A 10 -4.38 5.47 6.94
C VAL A 10 -4.42 6.97 6.66
N GLU A 11 -5.39 7.38 5.88
CA GLU A 11 -5.75 8.78 5.63
C GLU A 11 -7.11 9.10 6.26
N ALA A 12 -7.26 10.34 6.75
CA ALA A 12 -8.48 10.80 7.42
C ALA A 12 -9.53 11.31 6.40
N ASP A 13 -9.89 10.45 5.45
CA ASP A 13 -10.89 10.71 4.42
C ASP A 13 -11.71 9.45 4.09
N ASP A 14 -12.67 9.56 3.17
CA ASP A 14 -13.55 8.45 2.81
C ASP A 14 -12.80 7.30 2.10
N ASP A 15 -11.81 7.61 1.27
CA ASP A 15 -10.97 6.61 0.60
C ASP A 15 -10.09 5.86 1.60
N GLY A 16 -9.54 6.58 2.57
CA GLY A 16 -8.83 5.99 3.70
C GLY A 16 -9.72 5.06 4.52
N LYS A 17 -10.96 5.46 4.78
CA LYS A 17 -11.94 4.62 5.48
C LYS A 17 -12.25 3.32 4.72
N ALA A 18 -12.47 3.41 3.40
CA ALA A 18 -12.71 2.24 2.56
C ALA A 18 -11.49 1.30 2.54
N ARG A 19 -10.29 1.85 2.40
CA ARG A 19 -9.02 1.12 2.42
C ARG A 19 -8.78 0.40 3.77
N ILE A 20 -9.08 1.05 4.89
CA ILE A 20 -9.01 0.41 6.22
C ILE A 20 -9.96 -0.79 6.29
N ALA A 21 -11.19 -0.65 5.79
CA ALA A 21 -12.18 -1.72 5.81
C ALA A 21 -11.70 -2.94 4.98
N LEU A 22 -11.16 -2.70 3.77
CA LEU A 22 -10.57 -3.73 2.93
C LEU A 22 -9.39 -4.41 3.62
N ALA A 23 -8.45 -3.66 4.17
CA ALA A 23 -7.29 -4.22 4.86
C ALA A 23 -7.67 -5.02 6.11
N ALA A 24 -8.66 -4.55 6.87
CA ALA A 24 -9.19 -5.26 8.04
C ALA A 24 -9.88 -6.58 7.65
N GLU A 25 -10.58 -6.58 6.53
CA GLU A 25 -11.19 -7.81 6.00
C GLU A 25 -10.12 -8.82 5.57
N LEU A 26 -9.11 -8.39 4.81
CA LEU A 26 -7.98 -9.23 4.44
C LEU A 26 -7.26 -9.78 5.68
N ALA A 27 -6.96 -8.94 6.65
CA ALA A 27 -6.31 -9.39 7.90
C ALA A 27 -7.12 -10.48 8.61
N ARG A 28 -8.46 -10.34 8.67
CA ARG A 28 -9.34 -11.39 9.23
C ARG A 28 -9.31 -12.67 8.42
N GLN A 29 -9.33 -12.58 7.08
CA GLN A 29 -9.32 -13.74 6.18
C GLN A 29 -8.03 -14.56 6.32
N PHE A 30 -6.91 -13.90 6.58
CA PHE A 30 -5.60 -14.55 6.75
C PHE A 30 -5.23 -14.83 8.23
N GLY A 31 -6.06 -14.39 9.19
CA GLY A 31 -5.70 -14.46 10.62
C GLY A 31 -4.48 -13.60 10.96
N ALA A 32 -4.23 -12.57 10.16
CA ALA A 32 -3.07 -11.71 10.25
C ALA A 32 -3.26 -10.55 11.25
N MET A 33 -2.16 -10.02 11.74
CA MET A 33 -2.12 -8.76 12.45
C MET A 33 -2.30 -7.60 11.45
N LEU A 34 -3.09 -6.59 11.84
CA LEU A 34 -3.25 -5.34 11.09
C LEU A 34 -2.57 -4.19 11.82
N VAL A 35 -1.65 -3.53 11.13
CA VAL A 35 -0.97 -2.32 11.61
C VAL A 35 -1.46 -1.12 10.80
N GLY A 36 -2.23 -0.24 11.42
CA GLY A 36 -2.60 1.06 10.84
C GLY A 36 -1.47 2.06 11.02
N VAL A 37 -1.11 2.73 9.95
CA VAL A 37 -0.01 3.69 9.93
C VAL A 37 -0.49 5.01 9.34
N ALA A 38 -0.27 6.13 10.04
CA ALA A 38 -0.45 7.46 9.51
C ALA A 38 0.79 8.31 9.75
N ALA A 39 1.23 9.04 8.73
CA ALA A 39 2.31 9.99 8.85
C ALA A 39 2.06 11.21 7.97
N ARG A 40 2.55 12.35 8.40
CA ARG A 40 2.68 13.57 7.59
C ARG A 40 3.95 14.30 7.94
N ASP A 41 4.62 14.80 6.90
CA ASP A 41 5.86 15.56 7.06
C ASP A 41 5.58 17.04 7.27
N ILE A 42 6.47 17.69 8.02
CA ILE A 42 6.54 19.15 8.10
C ILE A 42 7.28 19.65 6.86
N VAL A 43 6.56 20.36 6.01
CA VAL A 43 7.18 21.01 4.84
C VAL A 43 7.63 22.41 5.22
N PRO A 44 8.93 22.71 5.18
CA PRO A 44 9.41 24.04 5.47
C PRO A 44 8.70 25.05 4.55
N PRO A 45 8.18 26.16 5.09
CA PRO A 45 7.53 27.16 4.26
C PRO A 45 8.55 27.75 3.29
N VAL A 46 8.19 27.84 2.02
CA VAL A 46 8.95 28.63 1.04
C VAL A 46 8.70 30.09 1.40
N THR A 47 9.48 30.60 2.34
CA THR A 47 9.38 32.00 2.78
C THR A 47 10.24 32.89 1.89
N ALA A 48 9.73 34.09 1.60
CA ALA A 48 10.58 35.13 1.06
C ALA A 48 11.77 35.37 2.03
N PRO A 49 12.95 35.69 1.54
CA PRO A 49 14.16 35.95 2.38
C PRO A 49 13.97 36.94 3.53
N ALA A 50 12.89 37.71 3.51
CA ALA A 50 12.54 38.72 4.52
C ALA A 50 11.77 38.19 5.74
N ALA A 51 11.32 36.92 5.75
CA ALA A 51 10.64 36.37 6.92
C ALA A 51 11.64 36.02 8.02
N GLY A 52 11.58 36.77 9.12
CA GLY A 52 12.47 36.56 10.28
C GLY A 52 12.24 35.20 10.95
N PRO A 53 13.22 34.70 11.74
CA PRO A 53 13.18 33.37 12.37
C PRO A 53 11.93 33.14 13.25
N VAL A 54 11.40 34.18 13.86
CA VAL A 54 10.18 34.10 14.70
C VAL A 54 8.93 33.71 13.87
N ILE A 55 8.80 34.31 12.68
CA ILE A 55 7.68 34.01 11.77
C ILE A 55 7.80 32.55 11.27
N VAL A 56 8.99 32.11 10.88
CA VAL A 56 9.23 30.73 10.45
C VAL A 56 8.90 29.75 11.57
N ALA A 57 9.36 30.01 12.79
CA ALA A 57 9.04 29.15 13.95
C ALA A 57 7.55 29.08 14.23
N ALA A 58 6.82 30.20 14.15
CA ALA A 58 5.37 30.22 14.32
C ALA A 58 4.62 29.43 13.24
N LEU A 59 5.06 29.51 11.97
CA LEU A 59 4.50 28.74 10.86
C LEU A 59 4.74 27.24 11.03
N LEU A 60 5.93 26.83 11.43
CA LEU A 60 6.24 25.42 11.69
C LEU A 60 5.45 24.87 12.87
N ALA A 61 5.28 25.65 13.94
CA ALA A 61 4.46 25.26 15.09
C ALA A 61 2.98 25.12 14.71
N ALA A 62 2.44 26.02 13.90
CA ALA A 62 1.08 25.92 13.39
C ALA A 62 0.90 24.67 12.53
N GLN A 63 1.85 24.39 11.61
CA GLN A 63 1.83 23.22 10.76
C GLN A 63 1.90 21.91 11.58
N ALA A 64 2.75 21.84 12.58
CA ALA A 64 2.84 20.68 13.49
C ALA A 64 1.50 20.41 14.20
N LYS A 65 0.81 21.48 14.66
CA LYS A 65 -0.51 21.38 15.28
C LYS A 65 -1.57 20.87 14.30
N ASP A 66 -1.54 21.31 13.06
CA ASP A 66 -2.46 20.85 12.01
C ASP A 66 -2.23 19.38 11.66
N ILE A 67 -0.95 18.99 11.58
CA ILE A 67 -0.59 17.58 11.37
C ILE A 67 -1.07 16.72 12.54
N GLN A 68 -0.89 17.17 13.77
CA GLN A 68 -1.36 16.40 14.93
C GLN A 68 -2.88 16.21 14.89
N ARG A 69 -3.65 17.24 14.57
CA ARG A 69 -5.12 17.11 14.40
C ARG A 69 -5.50 16.11 13.30
N TYR A 70 -4.74 16.07 12.21
CA TYR A 70 -4.93 15.09 11.16
C TYR A 70 -4.63 13.66 11.63
N LEU A 71 -3.54 13.45 12.36
CA LEU A 71 -3.15 12.14 12.90
C LEU A 71 -4.18 11.64 13.91
N ASP A 72 -4.70 12.52 14.75
CA ASP A 72 -5.77 12.19 15.71
C ASP A 72 -7.07 11.78 14.99
N ALA A 73 -7.44 12.47 13.92
CA ALA A 73 -8.60 12.12 13.10
C ALA A 73 -8.39 10.77 12.38
N ALA A 74 -7.20 10.52 11.85
CA ALA A 74 -6.85 9.25 11.23
C ALA A 74 -6.91 8.08 12.24
N GLU A 75 -6.44 8.27 13.46
CA GLU A 75 -6.55 7.29 14.54
C GLU A 75 -8.00 7.00 14.89
N GLN A 76 -8.81 8.04 15.07
CA GLN A 76 -10.25 7.87 15.35
C GLN A 76 -10.95 7.09 14.24
N GLN A 77 -10.67 7.40 12.96
CA GLN A 77 -11.23 6.69 11.82
C GLN A 77 -10.78 5.22 11.80
N PHE A 78 -9.50 4.95 12.04
CA PHE A 78 -8.96 3.60 12.10
C PHE A 78 -9.68 2.75 13.15
N TRP A 79 -9.83 3.27 14.39
CA TRP A 79 -10.53 2.56 15.45
C TRP A 79 -12.05 2.44 15.22
N ALA A 80 -12.66 3.41 14.54
CA ALA A 80 -14.07 3.33 14.17
C ALA A 80 -14.36 2.18 13.20
N VAL A 81 -13.42 1.88 12.29
CA VAL A 81 -13.56 0.80 11.30
C VAL A 81 -13.12 -0.56 11.87
N THR A 82 -11.99 -0.61 12.57
CA THR A 82 -11.41 -1.88 13.04
C THR A 82 -11.96 -2.35 14.39
N GLY A 83 -12.66 -1.48 15.09
CA GLY A 83 -13.15 -1.73 16.45
C GLY A 83 -12.10 -1.44 17.52
N LYS A 84 -12.36 -1.91 18.73
CA LYS A 84 -11.51 -1.64 19.89
C LYS A 84 -10.13 -2.30 19.73
N LYS A 85 -9.11 -1.63 20.28
CA LYS A 85 -7.74 -2.13 20.39
C LYS A 85 -7.70 -3.55 20.93
N ASN A 86 -6.99 -4.43 20.21
CA ASN A 86 -6.77 -5.82 20.61
C ASN A 86 -5.38 -6.26 20.17
N LYS A 87 -4.99 -7.50 20.49
CA LYS A 87 -3.65 -8.02 20.17
C LYS A 87 -3.34 -8.18 18.67
N HIS A 88 -4.37 -8.16 17.83
CA HIS A 88 -4.23 -8.31 16.36
C HIS A 88 -4.35 -6.99 15.59
N VAL A 89 -4.64 -5.88 16.27
CA VAL A 89 -4.79 -4.56 15.65
C VAL A 89 -3.93 -3.55 16.39
N VAL A 90 -3.04 -2.89 15.67
CA VAL A 90 -2.06 -1.95 16.22
C VAL A 90 -2.13 -0.64 15.45
N TRP A 91 -1.95 0.47 16.14
CA TRP A 91 -1.86 1.81 15.58
C TRP A 91 -0.47 2.39 15.72
N ARG A 92 0.00 3.06 14.68
CA ARG A 92 1.26 3.82 14.65
C ARG A 92 1.06 5.15 13.93
N SER A 93 1.50 6.23 14.52
CA SER A 93 1.52 7.54 13.85
C SER A 93 2.76 8.34 14.20
N ALA A 94 3.19 9.20 13.29
CA ALA A 94 4.31 10.11 13.51
C ALA A 94 4.22 11.35 12.62
N ILE A 95 4.85 12.44 13.06
CA ILE A 95 5.23 13.54 12.19
C ILE A 95 6.54 13.13 11.52
N ASP A 96 6.44 12.57 10.33
CA ASP A 96 7.55 11.98 9.56
C ASP A 96 7.13 11.87 8.08
N ASN A 97 8.07 11.58 7.21
CA ASN A 97 7.77 11.30 5.80
C ASN A 97 6.94 10.00 5.70
N PRO A 98 5.75 10.04 5.05
CA PRO A 98 4.84 8.91 4.99
C PRO A 98 5.47 7.65 4.37
N ALA A 99 6.18 7.76 3.24
CA ALA A 99 6.79 6.61 2.58
C ALA A 99 7.88 5.97 3.45
N LYS A 100 8.70 6.79 4.12
CA LYS A 100 9.73 6.30 5.05
C LYS A 100 9.12 5.58 6.24
N MET A 101 8.04 6.13 6.80
CA MET A 101 7.36 5.49 7.93
C MET A 101 6.74 4.16 7.53
N LEU A 102 6.03 4.10 6.40
CA LEU A 102 5.46 2.87 5.88
C LEU A 102 6.55 1.82 5.57
N ALA A 103 7.66 2.23 4.95
CA ALA A 103 8.80 1.34 4.70
C ALA A 103 9.44 0.81 6.00
N ARG A 104 9.46 1.62 7.05
CA ARG A 104 9.94 1.19 8.37
C ARG A 104 9.03 0.13 8.99
N GLU A 105 7.73 0.34 8.97
CA GLU A 105 6.76 -0.63 9.48
C GLU A 105 6.67 -1.90 8.60
N ALA A 106 6.95 -1.78 7.30
CA ALA A 106 7.02 -2.91 6.37
C ALA A 106 8.11 -3.95 6.68
N ARG A 107 9.11 -3.61 7.51
CA ARG A 107 10.19 -4.53 7.88
C ARG A 107 9.69 -5.85 8.47
N THR A 108 8.58 -5.79 9.19
CA THR A 108 7.96 -6.93 9.87
C THR A 108 6.59 -7.28 9.30
N ALA A 109 6.25 -6.76 8.13
CA ALA A 109 4.99 -7.03 7.44
C ALA A 109 5.20 -7.93 6.22
N ASP A 110 4.12 -8.57 5.78
CA ASP A 110 4.09 -9.40 4.57
C ASP A 110 3.46 -8.65 3.40
N LEU A 111 2.59 -7.67 3.68
CA LEU A 111 1.90 -6.87 2.67
C LEU A 111 1.73 -5.43 3.18
N VAL A 112 1.92 -4.45 2.29
CA VAL A 112 1.59 -3.05 2.54
C VAL A 112 0.40 -2.65 1.67
N VAL A 113 -0.66 -2.11 2.29
CA VAL A 113 -1.89 -1.66 1.62
C VAL A 113 -1.89 -0.14 1.57
N VAL A 114 -1.92 0.41 0.36
CA VAL A 114 -1.86 1.86 0.12
C VAL A 114 -2.95 2.31 -0.83
N GLY A 115 -3.29 3.59 -0.83
CA GLY A 115 -4.22 4.17 -1.80
C GLY A 115 -3.59 4.41 -3.16
N ARG A 116 -4.41 4.31 -4.22
CA ARG A 116 -4.03 4.82 -5.54
C ARG A 116 -4.01 6.34 -5.50
N ARG A 117 -2.95 6.93 -6.00
CA ARG A 117 -2.83 8.37 -6.10
C ARG A 117 -3.62 8.90 -7.31
N PRO A 118 -4.39 10.01 -7.17
CA PRO A 118 -4.93 10.71 -8.32
C PRO A 118 -3.81 11.31 -9.17
N GLU A 119 -3.95 11.28 -10.49
CA GLU A 119 -2.94 11.79 -11.42
C GLU A 119 -2.79 13.33 -11.43
N SER A 120 -3.56 14.08 -10.68
CA SER A 120 -3.57 15.55 -10.76
C SER A 120 -3.24 16.23 -9.45
N ASP A 121 -2.55 17.27 -9.63
CA ASP A 121 -2.12 18.46 -8.89
C ASP A 121 -0.80 18.37 -8.14
N GLY A 122 0.19 18.94 -8.81
CA GLY A 122 1.58 19.13 -8.35
C GLY A 122 1.80 19.81 -6.99
N THR A 123 0.77 19.98 -6.17
CA THR A 123 0.86 20.70 -4.90
C THR A 123 0.88 19.81 -3.64
N SER A 124 0.59 18.52 -3.75
CA SER A 124 0.44 17.61 -2.61
C SER A 124 1.53 16.55 -2.42
N HIS A 125 2.58 16.56 -3.25
CA HIS A 125 3.57 15.47 -3.34
C HIS A 125 4.28 15.10 -2.01
N SER A 126 4.40 16.03 -1.08
CA SER A 126 5.12 15.80 0.18
C SER A 126 4.26 15.34 1.36
N ARG A 127 2.93 15.34 1.20
CA ARG A 127 2.01 15.08 2.32
C ARG A 127 1.36 13.71 2.30
N GLN A 128 1.41 13.01 1.19
CA GLN A 128 0.84 11.67 1.01
C GLN A 128 1.92 10.67 0.63
N ALA A 129 1.71 9.40 0.98
CA ALA A 129 2.60 8.34 0.61
C ALA A 129 2.47 8.03 -0.89
N ASP A 130 3.58 8.12 -1.64
CA ASP A 130 3.62 7.68 -3.03
C ASP A 130 3.85 6.16 -3.08
N PRO A 131 2.98 5.38 -3.77
CA PRO A 131 3.16 3.93 -3.87
C PRO A 131 4.50 3.52 -4.49
N GLY A 132 5.03 4.29 -5.44
CA GLY A 132 6.34 4.06 -6.05
C GLY A 132 7.48 4.24 -5.05
N ASP A 133 7.45 5.32 -4.27
CA ASP A 133 8.46 5.58 -3.23
C ASP A 133 8.44 4.49 -2.15
N ILE A 134 7.25 4.00 -1.78
CA ILE A 134 7.11 2.91 -0.81
C ILE A 134 7.67 1.63 -1.41
N LEU A 135 7.33 1.29 -2.65
CA LEU A 135 7.78 0.08 -3.34
C LEU A 135 9.31 0.00 -3.37
N MET A 136 9.96 1.12 -3.66
CA MET A 136 11.42 1.18 -3.73
C MET A 136 12.12 1.02 -2.37
N GLN A 137 11.41 1.31 -1.26
CA GLN A 137 12.00 1.32 0.09
C GLN A 137 11.53 0.16 0.97
N ALA A 138 10.32 -0.35 0.77
CA ALA A 138 9.71 -1.33 1.67
C ALA A 138 10.27 -2.75 1.52
N GLY A 139 10.70 -3.14 0.31
CA GLY A 139 11.13 -4.52 0.02
C GLY A 139 10.02 -5.56 0.25
N ARG A 140 8.77 -5.14 0.22
CA ARG A 140 7.56 -5.94 0.43
C ARG A 140 6.56 -5.70 -0.71
N PRO A 141 5.67 -6.65 -1.00
CA PRO A 141 4.60 -6.43 -1.96
C PRO A 141 3.67 -5.32 -1.49
N ILE A 142 3.15 -4.57 -2.45
CA ILE A 142 2.22 -3.47 -2.22
C ILE A 142 0.89 -3.77 -2.91
N LEU A 143 -0.20 -3.65 -2.15
CA LEU A 143 -1.55 -3.64 -2.69
C LEU A 143 -2.00 -2.19 -2.84
N VAL A 144 -2.14 -1.72 -4.07
CA VAL A 144 -2.64 -0.38 -4.39
C VAL A 144 -4.16 -0.44 -4.55
N VAL A 145 -4.88 0.24 -3.67
CA VAL A 145 -6.34 0.22 -3.60
C VAL A 145 -6.91 1.46 -4.32
N PRO A 146 -7.77 1.27 -5.34
CA PRO A 146 -8.47 2.37 -5.96
C PRO A 146 -9.40 3.11 -4.98
N PRO A 147 -9.73 4.41 -5.25
CA PRO A 147 -10.70 5.16 -4.46
C PRO A 147 -12.03 4.43 -4.32
N GLY A 148 -12.64 4.51 -3.14
CA GLY A 148 -13.97 3.96 -2.85
C GLY A 148 -14.04 2.43 -2.71
N LEU A 149 -12.95 1.69 -2.95
CA LEU A 149 -12.95 0.23 -2.83
C LEU A 149 -12.77 -0.20 -1.37
N SER A 150 -13.82 -0.77 -0.79
CA SER A 150 -13.85 -1.24 0.61
C SER A 150 -13.80 -2.75 0.76
N HIS A 151 -13.86 -3.50 -0.33
CA HIS A 151 -13.85 -4.96 -0.39
C HIS A 151 -13.01 -5.43 -1.57
N LEU A 152 -12.21 -6.48 -1.41
CA LEU A 152 -11.42 -7.07 -2.47
C LEU A 152 -12.04 -8.41 -2.92
N ASP A 153 -12.63 -8.41 -4.12
CA ASP A 153 -13.03 -9.66 -4.76
C ASP A 153 -11.82 -10.33 -5.41
N THR A 154 -11.42 -11.46 -4.85
CA THR A 154 -10.32 -12.28 -5.36
C THR A 154 -10.79 -13.50 -6.15
N THR A 155 -12.08 -13.58 -6.51
CA THR A 155 -12.63 -14.72 -7.24
C THR A 155 -11.96 -14.93 -8.59
N ARG A 156 -11.67 -13.83 -9.30
CA ARG A 156 -10.96 -13.82 -10.58
C ARG A 156 -9.78 -12.88 -10.54
N VAL A 157 -8.58 -13.40 -10.79
CA VAL A 157 -7.35 -12.61 -10.74
C VAL A 157 -6.68 -12.64 -12.13
N VAL A 158 -6.18 -11.50 -12.53
CA VAL A 158 -5.35 -11.36 -13.75
C VAL A 158 -3.93 -11.04 -13.35
N ILE A 159 -2.99 -11.81 -13.87
CA ILE A 159 -1.55 -11.56 -13.73
C ILE A 159 -1.07 -10.95 -15.05
N ALA A 160 -0.72 -9.66 -15.04
CA ALA A 160 0.01 -9.04 -16.15
C ALA A 160 1.47 -9.48 -16.06
N TRP A 161 1.85 -10.44 -16.88
CA TRP A 161 3.16 -11.07 -16.84
C TRP A 161 4.14 -10.43 -17.83
N ARG A 162 5.35 -10.34 -17.40
CA ARG A 162 6.53 -10.16 -18.24
C ARG A 162 7.67 -10.89 -17.56
N ASP A 163 8.47 -11.65 -18.29
CA ASP A 163 9.57 -12.41 -17.69
C ASP A 163 10.69 -11.47 -17.19
N SER A 164 10.49 -10.99 -15.96
CA SER A 164 11.43 -10.12 -15.24
C SER A 164 11.56 -10.58 -13.78
N ARG A 165 12.64 -10.14 -13.15
CA ARG A 165 12.88 -10.41 -11.72
C ARG A 165 11.74 -9.90 -10.84
N GLU A 166 11.23 -8.73 -11.15
CA GLU A 166 10.17 -8.05 -10.42
C GLU A 166 8.84 -8.79 -10.55
N ALA A 167 8.48 -9.24 -11.76
CA ALA A 167 7.27 -10.01 -11.99
C ALA A 167 7.32 -11.37 -11.29
N ARG A 168 8.44 -12.08 -11.37
CA ARG A 168 8.65 -13.35 -10.65
C ARG A 168 8.46 -13.17 -9.15
N ARG A 169 8.99 -12.08 -8.59
CA ARG A 169 8.84 -11.75 -7.17
C ARG A 169 7.38 -11.40 -6.84
N ALA A 170 6.74 -10.55 -7.64
CA ALA A 170 5.34 -10.15 -7.43
C ALA A 170 4.39 -11.36 -7.43
N VAL A 171 4.57 -12.31 -8.35
CA VAL A 171 3.79 -13.55 -8.39
C VAL A 171 4.02 -14.40 -7.14
N ALA A 172 5.27 -14.57 -6.71
CA ALA A 172 5.59 -15.34 -5.51
C ALA A 172 4.98 -14.70 -4.24
N ASP A 173 5.04 -13.39 -4.12
CA ASP A 173 4.49 -12.65 -2.99
C ASP A 173 2.93 -12.61 -3.01
N ALA A 174 2.31 -12.75 -4.20
CA ALA A 174 0.85 -12.81 -4.37
C ALA A 174 0.24 -14.21 -4.13
N LEU A 175 1.04 -15.27 -4.00
CA LEU A 175 0.56 -16.64 -3.84
C LEU A 175 -0.53 -16.81 -2.76
N PRO A 176 -0.49 -16.12 -1.60
CA PRO A 176 -1.56 -16.23 -0.61
C PRO A 176 -2.94 -15.82 -1.15
N LEU A 177 -3.01 -14.78 -1.99
CA LEU A 177 -4.24 -14.37 -2.69
C LEU A 177 -4.58 -15.31 -3.83
N LEU A 178 -3.62 -15.65 -4.67
CA LEU A 178 -3.81 -16.46 -5.87
C LEU A 178 -4.38 -17.86 -5.55
N LYS A 179 -3.96 -18.46 -4.44
CA LYS A 179 -4.49 -19.76 -3.96
C LYS A 179 -5.97 -19.72 -3.56
N ARG A 180 -6.52 -18.54 -3.31
CA ARG A 180 -7.93 -18.34 -2.95
C ARG A 180 -8.80 -17.96 -4.14
N ALA A 181 -8.18 -17.65 -5.27
CA ALA A 181 -8.90 -17.33 -6.50
C ALA A 181 -9.58 -18.58 -7.08
N ALA A 182 -10.79 -18.41 -7.61
CA ALA A 182 -11.46 -19.46 -8.37
C ALA A 182 -10.85 -19.63 -9.76
N SER A 183 -10.26 -18.57 -10.32
CA SER A 183 -9.52 -18.62 -11.58
C SER A 183 -8.43 -17.53 -11.63
N VAL A 184 -7.30 -17.90 -12.21
CA VAL A 184 -6.19 -16.97 -12.45
C VAL A 184 -5.86 -16.95 -13.94
N LEU A 185 -5.93 -15.78 -14.55
CA LEU A 185 -5.55 -15.57 -15.94
C LEU A 185 -4.17 -14.93 -16.00
N VAL A 186 -3.24 -15.55 -16.71
CA VAL A 186 -1.92 -14.95 -16.99
C VAL A 186 -1.93 -14.37 -18.39
N ILE A 187 -1.60 -13.08 -18.51
CA ILE A 187 -1.51 -12.38 -19.80
C ILE A 187 -0.13 -11.76 -19.95
N GLU A 188 0.45 -11.88 -21.15
CA GLU A 188 1.67 -11.18 -21.55
C GLU A 188 1.39 -10.39 -22.81
N ILE A 189 1.88 -9.15 -22.87
CA ILE A 189 1.78 -8.27 -24.03
C ILE A 189 3.16 -8.22 -24.69
N TYR A 190 3.23 -8.55 -25.97
CA TYR A 190 4.43 -8.51 -26.79
C TYR A 190 4.26 -7.58 -27.99
N ASN A 191 5.36 -7.02 -28.50
CA ASN A 191 5.33 -6.00 -29.53
C ASN A 191 5.64 -6.55 -30.94
N SER A 192 6.13 -7.79 -31.04
CA SER A 192 6.51 -8.40 -32.32
C SER A 192 6.23 -9.90 -32.34
N VAL A 193 6.08 -10.44 -33.55
CA VAL A 193 5.87 -11.90 -33.75
C VAL A 193 7.07 -12.71 -33.24
N SER A 194 8.29 -12.17 -33.34
CA SER A 194 9.49 -12.82 -32.84
C SER A 194 9.56 -12.93 -31.32
N GLU A 195 8.83 -12.08 -30.60
CA GLU A 195 8.70 -12.14 -29.14
C GLU A 195 7.62 -13.14 -28.70
N GLN A 196 6.69 -13.49 -29.59
CA GLN A 196 5.52 -14.34 -29.27
C GLN A 196 5.92 -15.73 -28.77
N GLU A 197 6.87 -16.38 -29.39
CA GLU A 197 7.31 -17.74 -28.99
C GLU A 197 7.97 -17.71 -27.60
N ASN A 198 8.79 -16.72 -27.36
CA ASN A 198 9.42 -16.53 -26.03
C ASN A 198 8.38 -16.21 -24.97
N ALA A 199 7.41 -15.34 -25.29
CA ALA A 199 6.29 -14.99 -24.40
C ALA A 199 5.45 -16.22 -24.05
N ALA A 200 5.09 -17.05 -25.03
CA ALA A 200 4.33 -18.28 -24.82
C ALA A 200 5.08 -19.23 -23.86
N THR A 201 6.36 -19.46 -24.10
CA THR A 201 7.20 -20.30 -23.21
C THR A 201 7.29 -19.75 -21.80
N ALA A 202 7.42 -18.42 -21.64
CA ALA A 202 7.48 -17.79 -20.34
C ALA A 202 6.14 -17.88 -19.59
N VAL A 203 5.02 -17.71 -20.29
CA VAL A 203 3.67 -17.89 -19.72
C VAL A 203 3.44 -19.34 -19.28
N GLU A 204 3.80 -20.33 -20.10
CA GLU A 204 3.72 -21.74 -19.74
C GLU A 204 4.55 -22.08 -18.49
N ALA A 205 5.74 -21.52 -18.38
CA ALA A 205 6.61 -21.73 -17.22
C ALA A 205 5.99 -21.18 -15.93
N VAL A 206 5.41 -19.95 -15.96
CA VAL A 206 4.75 -19.36 -14.78
C VAL A 206 3.44 -20.07 -14.45
N MET A 207 2.67 -20.52 -15.44
CA MET A 207 1.47 -21.34 -15.22
C MET A 207 1.83 -22.68 -14.54
N GLY A 208 2.90 -23.34 -15.00
CA GLY A 208 3.43 -24.54 -14.35
C GLY A 208 3.90 -24.29 -12.91
N TYR A 209 4.49 -23.13 -12.65
CA TYR A 209 4.83 -22.71 -11.29
C TYR A 209 3.58 -22.54 -10.43
N LEU A 210 2.58 -21.81 -10.90
CA LEU A 210 1.32 -21.56 -10.18
C LEU A 210 0.59 -22.86 -9.87
N SER A 211 0.49 -23.78 -10.84
CA SER A 211 -0.13 -25.10 -10.66
C SER A 211 0.55 -25.92 -9.55
N ARG A 212 1.89 -25.93 -9.50
CA ARG A 212 2.63 -26.61 -8.41
C ARG A 212 2.35 -26.00 -7.03
N HIS A 213 1.91 -24.75 -6.99
CA HIS A 213 1.50 -24.07 -5.74
C HIS A 213 0.01 -24.20 -5.44
N GLY A 214 -0.76 -24.94 -6.25
CA GLY A 214 -2.20 -25.15 -6.05
C GLY A 214 -3.06 -23.96 -6.48
N VAL A 215 -2.60 -23.19 -7.46
CA VAL A 215 -3.36 -22.10 -8.11
C VAL A 215 -3.97 -22.65 -9.40
N SER A 216 -5.27 -22.39 -9.62
CA SER A 216 -6.06 -22.86 -10.75
C SER A 216 -6.32 -21.77 -11.78
#